data_259192534cf3038495177158618d6864
#
_entry.id   259192534cf3038495177158618d6864
#
_cell.length_a   1.000
_cell.length_b   1.000
_cell.length_c   1.000
_cell.angle_alpha   90.00
_cell.angle_beta   90.00
_cell.angle_gamma   90.00
#
_symmetry.space_group_name_H-M   'P 1'
#
loop_
_entity.id
_entity.type
_entity.pdbx_description
1 polymer ?
#
loop_
_entity_poly.entity_id
_entity_poly.type
_entity_poly.pdbx_seq_one_letter_code
_entity_poly.pdbx_strand_id
1 'polypeptide(L)'
;MKWINAIKDFEHFLKIERGLSENTILNYRFDVSKLVNYLDENKINVSAKDIDKYLIQEFLFQISKTKNSRTQSRIISGLRSFFDYLVFENYRLDNPMEQIETPKIGRKLPDTLSVKEIDRIIAAIDLNNYLGYRNLTIIEMLYSCGL
;
A
#
# COMPACT_ATOMS: atom_id res chain seq x y z
N MET A 1 -7.60 -12.78 19.99
CA MET A 1 -6.30 -12.78 19.27
C MET A 1 -5.69 -11.39 19.36
N LYS A 2 -4.45 -11.27 19.83
CA LYS A 2 -3.78 -9.95 19.87
C LYS A 2 -3.37 -9.51 18.47
N TRP A 3 -3.50 -8.24 18.15
CA TRP A 3 -3.15 -7.67 16.84
C TRP A 3 -1.74 -8.02 16.39
N ILE A 4 -0.76 -7.94 17.30
CA ILE A 4 0.64 -8.22 16.98
C ILE A 4 0.85 -9.65 16.46
N ASN A 5 0.13 -10.63 17.03
CA ASN A 5 0.21 -12.03 16.58
C ASN A 5 -0.48 -12.19 15.22
N ALA A 6 -1.69 -11.60 15.06
CA ALA A 6 -2.41 -11.63 13.80
C ALA A 6 -1.60 -11.06 12.64
N ILE A 7 -0.87 -9.95 12.87
CA ILE A 7 -0.02 -9.32 11.86
C ILE A 7 1.17 -10.22 11.53
N LYS A 8 1.83 -10.83 12.52
CA LYS A 8 2.97 -11.75 12.27
C LYS A 8 2.53 -12.98 11.47
N ASP A 9 1.41 -13.57 11.84
CA ASP A 9 0.90 -14.75 11.15
C ASP A 9 0.51 -14.39 9.70
N PHE A 10 -0.08 -13.22 9.50
CA PHE A 10 -0.37 -12.69 8.16
C PHE A 10 0.90 -12.45 7.32
N GLU A 11 1.96 -11.88 7.90
CA GLU A 11 3.25 -11.73 7.21
C GLU A 11 3.81 -13.08 6.77
N HIS A 12 3.73 -14.10 7.62
CA HIS A 12 4.13 -15.47 7.29
C HIS A 12 3.31 -16.05 6.13
N PHE A 13 1.99 -15.92 6.18
CA PHE A 13 1.09 -16.32 5.10
C PHE A 13 1.47 -15.66 3.77
N LEU A 14 1.65 -14.33 3.77
CA LEU A 14 2.03 -13.59 2.57
C LEU A 14 3.38 -14.03 1.99
N LYS A 15 4.34 -14.38 2.85
CA LYS A 15 5.68 -14.81 2.44
C LYS A 15 5.69 -16.25 1.92
N ILE A 16 5.08 -17.15 2.66
CA ILE A 16 5.21 -18.61 2.42
C ILE A 16 4.18 -19.08 1.40
N GLU A 17 2.90 -18.73 1.59
CA GLU A 17 1.82 -19.25 0.76
C GLU A 17 1.56 -18.40 -0.49
N ARG A 18 1.74 -17.07 -0.37
CA ARG A 18 1.52 -16.14 -1.48
C ARG A 18 2.79 -15.77 -2.23
N GLY A 19 3.97 -16.09 -1.72
CA GLY A 19 5.26 -15.84 -2.37
C GLY A 19 5.53 -14.36 -2.69
N LEU A 20 4.97 -13.42 -1.89
CA LEU A 20 5.08 -12.00 -2.17
C LEU A 20 6.46 -11.44 -1.82
N SER A 21 6.86 -10.37 -2.52
CA SER A 21 8.11 -9.66 -2.22
C SER A 21 8.09 -9.02 -0.83
N GLU A 22 9.26 -8.88 -0.22
CA GLU A 22 9.42 -8.27 1.11
C GLU A 22 8.82 -6.85 1.17
N ASN A 23 9.00 -6.04 0.12
CA ASN A 23 8.42 -4.70 0.05
C ASN A 23 6.88 -4.73 0.05
N THR A 24 6.28 -5.70 -0.61
CA THR A 24 4.82 -5.87 -0.61
C THR A 24 4.31 -6.27 0.77
N ILE A 25 4.99 -7.22 1.42
CA ILE A 25 4.65 -7.68 2.78
C ILE A 25 4.75 -6.51 3.77
N LEU A 26 5.84 -5.75 3.72
CA LEU A 26 6.04 -4.54 4.55
C LEU A 26 4.91 -3.52 4.36
N ASN A 27 4.48 -3.27 3.12
CA ASN A 27 3.40 -2.34 2.85
C ASN A 27 2.06 -2.83 3.44
N TYR A 28 1.73 -4.10 3.31
CA TYR A 28 0.52 -4.68 3.92
C TYR A 28 0.58 -4.60 5.45
N ARG A 29 1.72 -4.93 6.05
CA ARG A 29 1.92 -4.75 7.48
C ARG A 29 1.68 -3.32 7.92
N PHE A 30 2.27 -2.34 7.21
CA PHE A 30 2.08 -0.92 7.54
C PHE A 30 0.62 -0.48 7.42
N ASP A 31 -0.12 -1.02 6.47
CA ASP A 31 -1.53 -0.66 6.31
C ASP A 31 -2.39 -1.19 7.47
N VAL A 32 -2.16 -2.43 7.90
CA VAL A 32 -2.83 -3.00 9.09
C VAL A 32 -2.39 -2.26 10.36
N SER A 33 -1.11 -1.94 10.51
CA SER A 33 -0.59 -1.19 11.66
C SER A 33 -1.22 0.20 11.82
N LYS A 34 -1.62 0.86 10.71
CA LYS A 34 -2.34 2.14 10.80
C LYS A 34 -3.70 2.01 11.48
N LEU A 35 -4.42 0.91 11.20
CA LEU A 35 -5.67 0.62 11.89
C LEU A 35 -5.43 0.36 13.37
N VAL A 36 -4.40 -0.43 13.72
CA VAL A 36 -4.05 -0.71 15.12
C VAL A 36 -3.69 0.58 15.86
N ASN A 37 -2.85 1.44 15.27
CA ASN A 37 -2.48 2.72 15.87
C ASN A 37 -3.72 3.61 16.10
N TYR A 38 -4.65 3.66 15.14
CA TYR A 38 -5.90 4.39 15.29
C TYR A 38 -6.73 3.86 16.47
N LEU A 39 -6.81 2.54 16.64
CA LEU A 39 -7.52 1.94 17.77
C LEU A 39 -6.85 2.30 19.11
N ASP A 40 -5.52 2.24 19.17
CA ASP A 40 -4.75 2.56 20.37
C ASP A 40 -4.87 4.06 20.74
N GLU A 41 -4.75 4.97 19.77
CA GLU A 41 -4.89 6.42 19.96
C GLU A 41 -6.29 6.79 20.49
N ASN A 42 -7.32 6.09 20.03
CA ASN A 42 -8.70 6.31 20.49
C ASN A 42 -9.08 5.45 21.70
N LYS A 43 -8.13 4.69 22.29
CA LYS A 43 -8.35 3.80 23.45
C LYS A 43 -9.45 2.76 23.22
N ILE A 44 -9.60 2.29 21.97
CA ILE A 44 -10.58 1.30 21.57
C ILE A 44 -9.97 -0.09 21.72
N ASN A 45 -10.43 -0.84 22.70
CA ASN A 45 -9.92 -2.19 22.97
C ASN A 45 -10.79 -3.24 22.26
N VAL A 46 -10.47 -3.52 21.00
CA VAL A 46 -11.13 -4.54 20.18
C VAL A 46 -10.09 -5.45 19.54
N SER A 47 -10.37 -6.74 19.41
CA SER A 47 -9.45 -7.68 18.76
C SER A 47 -9.68 -7.72 17.24
N ALA A 48 -8.69 -8.25 16.49
CA ALA A 48 -8.81 -8.42 15.05
C ALA A 48 -9.98 -9.33 14.63
N LYS A 49 -10.42 -10.23 15.53
CA LYS A 49 -11.57 -11.12 15.31
C LYS A 49 -12.90 -10.41 15.45
N ASP A 50 -12.98 -9.42 16.34
CA ASP A 50 -14.24 -8.84 16.82
C ASP A 50 -14.51 -7.44 16.24
N ILE A 51 -13.53 -6.83 15.58
CA ILE A 51 -13.69 -5.52 14.96
C ILE A 51 -14.80 -5.55 13.91
N ASP A 52 -15.71 -4.58 13.99
CA ASP A 52 -16.84 -4.49 13.08
C ASP A 52 -16.56 -3.53 11.89
N LYS A 53 -17.47 -3.57 10.94
CA LYS A 53 -17.43 -2.73 9.74
C LYS A 53 -17.51 -1.24 10.08
N TYR A 54 -18.31 -0.85 11.08
CA TYR A 54 -18.54 0.56 11.41
C TYR A 54 -17.27 1.22 11.92
N LEU A 55 -16.54 0.53 12.79
CA LEU A 55 -15.27 1.01 13.33
C LEU A 55 -14.20 1.17 12.23
N ILE A 56 -14.19 0.22 11.27
CA ILE A 56 -13.31 0.34 10.10
C ILE A 56 -13.71 1.54 9.23
N GLN A 57 -15.00 1.78 9.04
CA GLN A 57 -15.48 2.96 8.29
C GLN A 57 -15.09 4.27 8.97
N GLU A 58 -15.15 4.37 10.29
CA GLU A 58 -14.68 5.52 11.06
C GLU A 58 -13.17 5.76 10.84
N PHE A 59 -12.36 4.70 10.94
CA PHE A 59 -10.94 4.78 10.61
C PHE A 59 -10.71 5.30 9.18
N LEU A 60 -11.38 4.74 8.19
CA LEU A 60 -11.24 5.14 6.79
C LEU A 60 -11.70 6.58 6.56
N PHE A 61 -12.73 7.03 7.27
CA PHE A 61 -13.14 8.43 7.24
C PHE A 61 -12.05 9.37 7.79
N GLN A 62 -11.35 8.99 8.87
CA GLN A 62 -10.20 9.78 9.35
C GLN A 62 -9.04 9.80 8.33
N ILE A 63 -8.75 8.65 7.72
CA ILE A 63 -7.75 8.56 6.64
C ILE A 63 -8.12 9.46 5.46
N SER A 64 -9.39 9.56 5.10
CA SER A 64 -9.85 10.36 3.96
C SER A 64 -9.59 11.87 4.13
N LYS A 65 -9.52 12.36 5.37
CA LYS A 65 -9.21 13.78 5.66
C LYS A 65 -7.75 14.15 5.40
N THR A 66 -6.84 13.17 5.45
CA THR A 66 -5.39 13.44 5.45
C THR A 66 -4.66 12.80 4.27
N LYS A 67 -5.25 11.82 3.59
CA LYS A 67 -4.60 11.05 2.51
C LYS A 67 -5.39 11.16 1.22
N ASN A 68 -4.65 11.17 0.10
CA ASN A 68 -5.23 11.17 -1.24
C ASN A 68 -5.91 9.82 -1.56
N SER A 69 -6.77 9.79 -2.59
CA SER A 69 -7.56 8.62 -2.99
C SER A 69 -6.70 7.39 -3.33
N ARG A 70 -5.49 7.56 -3.90
CA ARG A 70 -4.57 6.44 -4.18
C ARG A 70 -4.09 5.77 -2.90
N THR A 71 -3.71 6.57 -1.91
CA THR A 71 -3.27 6.06 -0.60
C THR A 71 -4.42 5.39 0.14
N GLN A 72 -5.63 5.97 0.08
CA GLN A 72 -6.82 5.34 0.65
C GLN A 72 -7.11 3.99 0.01
N SER A 73 -7.11 3.91 -1.34
CA SER A 73 -7.34 2.67 -2.08
C SER A 73 -6.33 1.59 -1.71
N ARG A 74 -5.05 1.97 -1.55
CA ARG A 74 -3.99 1.03 -1.15
C ARG A 74 -4.23 0.49 0.26
N ILE A 75 -4.58 1.37 1.22
CA ILE A 75 -4.89 0.97 2.61
C ILE A 75 -6.10 0.03 2.64
N ILE A 76 -7.17 0.36 1.91
CA ILE A 76 -8.37 -0.48 1.80
C ILE A 76 -8.01 -1.87 1.25
N SER A 77 -7.16 -1.93 0.21
CA SER A 77 -6.71 -3.21 -0.35
C SER A 77 -5.87 -4.01 0.65
N GLY A 78 -4.98 -3.36 1.41
CA GLY A 78 -4.18 -3.99 2.44
C GLY A 78 -5.03 -4.57 3.57
N LEU A 79 -6.00 -3.80 4.07
CA LEU A 79 -6.93 -4.26 5.09
C LEU A 79 -7.83 -5.40 4.57
N ARG A 80 -8.34 -5.29 3.34
CA ARG A 80 -9.14 -6.36 2.74
C ARG A 80 -8.37 -7.67 2.69
N SER A 81 -7.11 -7.64 2.22
CA SER A 81 -6.24 -8.82 2.18
C SER A 81 -5.99 -9.41 3.57
N PHE A 82 -5.84 -8.57 4.59
CA PHE A 82 -5.67 -9.03 5.97
C PHE A 82 -6.93 -9.73 6.51
N PHE A 83 -8.10 -9.15 6.29
CA PHE A 83 -9.35 -9.77 6.75
C PHE A 83 -9.74 -11.00 5.93
N ASP A 84 -9.42 -11.05 4.62
CA ASP A 84 -9.53 -12.26 3.80
C ASP A 84 -8.67 -13.40 4.38
N TYR A 85 -7.43 -13.09 4.80
CA TYR A 85 -6.57 -14.04 5.49
C TYR A 85 -7.21 -14.54 6.80
N LEU A 86 -7.79 -13.66 7.62
CA LEU A 86 -8.45 -14.08 8.88
C LEU A 86 -9.65 -15.00 8.62
N VAL A 87 -10.36 -14.80 7.52
CA VAL A 87 -11.46 -15.68 7.10
C VAL A 87 -10.90 -17.01 6.60
N PHE A 88 -9.87 -16.98 5.78
CA PHE A 88 -9.19 -18.17 5.25
C PHE A 88 -8.68 -19.10 6.37
N GLU A 89 -8.08 -18.54 7.42
CA GLU A 89 -7.60 -19.26 8.60
C GLU A 89 -8.71 -19.61 9.60
N ASN A 90 -9.97 -19.38 9.27
CA ASN A 90 -11.11 -19.60 10.16
C ASN A 90 -11.04 -18.83 11.50
N TYR A 91 -10.32 -17.72 11.53
CA TYR A 91 -10.32 -16.81 12.68
C TYR A 91 -11.56 -15.92 12.71
N ARG A 92 -12.21 -15.70 11.55
CA ARG A 92 -13.47 -14.98 11.37
C ARG A 92 -14.38 -15.74 10.41
N LEU A 93 -15.69 -15.48 10.51
CA LEU A 93 -16.69 -16.03 9.58
C LEU A 93 -16.93 -15.13 8.37
N ASP A 94 -16.64 -13.82 8.48
CA ASP A 94 -16.92 -12.80 7.48
C ASP A 94 -15.74 -11.81 7.33
N ASN A 95 -15.65 -11.18 6.19
CA ASN A 95 -14.73 -10.07 5.96
C ASN A 95 -15.45 -8.73 6.15
N PRO A 96 -15.13 -7.93 7.19
CA PRO A 96 -15.79 -6.64 7.43
C PRO A 96 -15.49 -5.60 6.35
N MET A 97 -14.52 -5.87 5.47
CA MET A 97 -14.17 -5.02 4.32
C MET A 97 -14.96 -5.32 3.06
N GLU A 98 -15.78 -6.38 3.02
CA GLU A 98 -16.44 -6.84 1.79
C GLU A 98 -17.32 -5.76 1.14
N GLN A 99 -18.08 -5.03 1.94
CA GLN A 99 -18.98 -3.97 1.50
C GLN A 99 -18.35 -2.57 1.48
N ILE A 100 -17.03 -2.45 1.71
CA ILE A 100 -16.34 -1.16 1.70
C ILE A 100 -15.86 -0.87 0.29
N GLU A 101 -16.42 0.17 -0.31
CA GLU A 101 -16.03 0.61 -1.65
C GLU A 101 -14.68 1.32 -1.64
N THR A 102 -13.90 1.10 -2.69
CA THR A 102 -12.65 1.81 -2.92
C THR A 102 -12.94 3.16 -3.59
N PRO A 103 -12.32 4.27 -3.16
CA PRO A 103 -12.50 5.56 -3.80
C PRO A 103 -12.17 5.51 -5.28
N LYS A 104 -13.00 6.14 -6.12
CA LYS A 104 -12.72 6.28 -7.56
C LYS A 104 -11.49 7.16 -7.74
N ILE A 105 -10.46 6.59 -8.36
CA ILE A 105 -9.24 7.32 -8.73
C ILE A 105 -9.44 7.87 -10.14
N GLY A 106 -9.52 9.19 -10.27
CA GLY A 106 -9.53 9.83 -11.59
C GLY A 106 -8.22 9.52 -12.35
N ARG A 107 -8.31 9.16 -13.63
CA ARG A 107 -7.13 9.07 -14.49
C ARG A 107 -6.61 10.49 -14.74
N LYS A 108 -5.49 10.84 -14.10
CA LYS A 108 -4.71 12.02 -14.52
C LYS A 108 -3.89 11.59 -15.74
N LEU A 109 -4.07 12.27 -16.87
CA LEU A 109 -3.19 12.08 -18.02
C LEU A 109 -1.76 12.45 -17.57
N PRO A 110 -0.75 11.64 -17.88
CA PRO A 110 0.62 11.96 -17.54
C PRO A 110 1.06 13.22 -18.28
N ASP A 111 1.81 14.08 -17.61
CA ASP A 111 2.52 15.17 -18.25
C ASP A 111 3.64 14.55 -19.11
N THR A 112 3.74 14.96 -20.37
CA THR A 112 4.76 14.47 -21.29
C THR A 112 5.94 15.43 -21.32
N LEU A 113 7.16 14.88 -21.38
CA LEU A 113 8.38 15.66 -21.58
C LEU A 113 8.63 15.87 -23.08
N SER A 114 9.03 17.06 -23.45
CA SER A 114 9.54 17.33 -24.80
C SER A 114 10.94 16.75 -24.94
N VAL A 115 11.39 16.52 -26.20
CA VAL A 115 12.75 16.07 -26.50
C VAL A 115 13.80 16.98 -25.84
N LYS A 116 13.62 18.32 -25.93
CA LYS A 116 14.53 19.30 -25.31
C LYS A 116 14.61 19.18 -23.76
N GLU A 117 13.55 18.76 -23.12
CA GLU A 117 13.56 18.52 -21.66
C GLU A 117 14.28 17.23 -21.31
N ILE A 118 14.12 16.19 -22.12
CA ILE A 118 14.86 14.93 -21.98
C ILE A 118 16.36 15.17 -22.18
N ASP A 119 16.76 15.90 -23.23
CA ASP A 119 18.16 16.27 -23.49
C ASP A 119 18.77 17.04 -22.31
N ARG A 120 18.00 17.98 -21.72
CA ARG A 120 18.44 18.71 -20.51
C ARG A 120 18.59 17.84 -19.30
N ILE A 121 17.71 16.87 -19.11
CA ILE A 121 17.82 15.90 -18.00
C ILE A 121 19.07 15.06 -18.18
N ILE A 122 19.32 14.54 -19.39
CA ILE A 122 20.51 13.73 -19.71
C ILE A 122 21.78 14.56 -19.47
N ALA A 123 21.85 15.80 -19.96
CA ALA A 123 23.00 16.67 -19.77
C ALA A 123 23.26 17.06 -18.30
N ALA A 124 22.27 17.02 -17.44
CA ALA A 124 22.40 17.33 -16.02
C ALA A 124 22.91 16.15 -15.16
N ILE A 125 23.06 14.96 -15.73
CA ILE A 125 23.53 13.78 -15.00
C ILE A 125 25.04 13.91 -14.77
N ASP A 126 25.46 13.94 -13.51
CA ASP A 126 26.87 13.91 -13.13
C ASP A 126 27.44 12.48 -13.32
N LEU A 127 28.23 12.33 -14.38
CA LEU A 127 28.89 11.07 -14.73
C LEU A 127 30.07 10.73 -13.83
N ASN A 128 30.57 11.67 -13.02
CA ASN A 128 31.59 11.38 -12.02
C ASN A 128 31.04 10.67 -10.78
N ASN A 129 29.72 10.71 -10.58
CA ASN A 129 29.04 9.95 -9.54
C ASN A 129 28.90 8.48 -10.01
N TYR A 130 29.14 7.53 -9.11
CA TYR A 130 29.04 6.09 -9.38
C TYR A 130 27.63 5.66 -9.89
N LEU A 131 26.58 6.43 -9.57
CA LEU A 131 25.21 6.21 -10.09
C LEU A 131 24.96 6.90 -11.44
N GLY A 132 25.85 7.78 -11.91
CA GLY A 132 25.64 8.59 -13.10
C GLY A 132 25.39 7.77 -14.36
N TYR A 133 26.26 6.83 -14.67
CA TYR A 133 26.09 5.95 -15.84
C TYR A 133 24.83 5.07 -15.74
N ARG A 134 24.49 4.57 -14.55
CA ARG A 134 23.26 3.82 -14.35
C ARG A 134 22.03 4.69 -14.64
N ASN A 135 22.00 5.91 -14.12
CA ASN A 135 20.88 6.83 -14.29
C ASN A 135 20.74 7.25 -15.77
N LEU A 136 21.86 7.55 -16.45
CA LEU A 136 21.89 7.83 -17.88
C LEU A 136 21.30 6.67 -18.67
N THR A 137 21.80 5.46 -18.46
CA THR A 137 21.33 4.25 -19.16
C THR A 137 19.83 4.01 -18.96
N ILE A 138 19.32 4.21 -17.74
CA ILE A 138 17.88 4.06 -17.46
C ILE A 138 17.06 5.06 -18.28
N ILE A 139 17.46 6.34 -18.33
CA ILE A 139 16.72 7.38 -19.04
C ILE A 139 16.79 7.15 -20.55
N GLU A 140 17.94 6.83 -21.08
CA GLU A 140 18.11 6.53 -22.52
C GLU A 140 17.32 5.29 -22.93
N MET A 141 17.33 4.23 -22.15
CA MET A 141 16.50 3.05 -22.43
C MET A 141 15.02 3.34 -22.42
N LEU A 142 14.53 4.06 -21.39
CA LEU A 142 13.11 4.43 -21.30
C LEU A 142 12.69 5.28 -22.52
N TYR A 143 13.51 6.24 -22.91
CA TYR A 143 13.24 7.11 -24.05
C TYR A 143 13.33 6.39 -25.40
N SER A 144 14.39 5.61 -25.62
CA SER A 144 14.62 4.92 -26.90
C SER A 144 13.65 3.77 -27.15
N CYS A 145 13.22 3.08 -26.09
CA CYS A 145 12.28 1.94 -26.18
C CYS A 145 10.81 2.35 -26.05
N GLY A 146 10.52 3.61 -25.71
CA GLY A 146 9.15 4.09 -25.51
C GLY A 146 8.44 3.44 -24.33
N LEU A 147 9.17 3.12 -23.28
CA LEU A 147 8.68 2.44 -22.07
C LEU A 147 8.05 3.44 -21.09
#